data_953d5375e8f8e90551d9097a728a3bef
#
_entry.id   953d5375e8f8e90551d9097a728a3bef
#
_cell.length_a   1.000
_cell.length_b   1.000
_cell.length_c   1.000
_cell.angle_alpha   90.00
_cell.angle_beta   90.00
_cell.angle_gamma   90.00
#
_symmetry.space_group_name_H-M   'P 1'
#
loop_
_entity.id
_entity.type
_entity.pdbx_description
1 polymer ?
#
loop_
_entity_poly.entity_id
_entity_poly.type
_entity_poly.pdbx_seq_one_letter_code
_entity_poly.pdbx_strand_id
1 'polypeptide(L)'
;GAFSRLWRRARRQKELPSRERLQQARETVGYQDIVLGAKQPTIQLQQAGVRLDLGGIGKGFAADAALVQLRRMGIPSALVDAGGDLAIGAAPPGKKGWRIGVAPLKADGPPSQFLQLSNCGIATSGDAWQFVEVEGRRYSHILDPRTGIGLTTRSSVTVIAADATAAD
;
A
#
# COMPACT_ATOMS: atom_id res chain seq x y z
N GLY A 1 7.52 -4.72 -9.19
CA GLY A 1 8.79 -4.24 -9.74
C GLY A 1 9.98 -5.14 -9.39
N ALA A 2 11.15 -4.78 -9.92
CA ALA A 2 12.37 -5.58 -9.70
C ALA A 2 12.79 -5.56 -8.22
N PHE A 3 12.79 -4.40 -7.57
CA PHE A 3 13.11 -4.28 -6.14
C PHE A 3 12.13 -5.07 -5.25
N SER A 4 10.83 -5.05 -5.54
CA SER A 4 9.85 -5.83 -4.77
C SER A 4 10.11 -7.32 -4.82
N ARG A 5 10.62 -7.85 -5.96
CA ARG A 5 11.02 -9.27 -6.08
C ARG A 5 12.25 -9.58 -5.23
N LEU A 6 13.25 -8.71 -5.25
CA LEU A 6 14.43 -8.87 -4.39
C LEU A 6 14.04 -8.84 -2.92
N TRP A 7 13.16 -7.92 -2.54
CA TRP A 7 12.62 -7.84 -1.19
C TRP A 7 11.90 -9.13 -0.77
N ARG A 8 10.98 -9.65 -1.60
CA ARG A 8 10.27 -10.91 -1.31
C ARG A 8 11.23 -12.09 -1.14
N ARG A 9 12.34 -12.10 -1.90
CA ARG A 9 13.40 -13.10 -1.75
C ARG A 9 14.17 -12.89 -0.44
N ALA A 10 14.60 -11.68 -0.15
CA ALA A 10 15.31 -11.31 1.08
C ALA A 10 14.53 -11.74 2.33
N ARG A 11 13.21 -11.48 2.33
CA ARG A 11 12.31 -11.87 3.43
C ARG A 11 12.24 -13.39 3.62
N ARG A 12 12.23 -14.18 2.53
CA ARG A 12 12.21 -15.64 2.61
C ARG A 12 13.54 -16.23 3.05
N GLN A 13 14.64 -15.66 2.58
CA GLN A 13 16.00 -16.16 2.84
C GLN A 13 16.62 -15.56 4.10
N LYS A 14 16.02 -14.50 4.67
CA LYS A 14 16.57 -13.68 5.77
C LYS A 14 17.98 -13.15 5.44
N GLU A 15 18.16 -12.76 4.19
CA GLU A 15 19.42 -12.26 3.64
C GLU A 15 19.15 -11.06 2.72
N LEU A 16 19.97 -10.01 2.83
CA LEU A 16 19.83 -8.85 1.95
C LEU A 16 20.30 -9.19 0.52
N PRO A 17 19.72 -8.53 -0.51
CA PRO A 17 20.21 -8.67 -1.87
C PRO A 17 21.66 -8.18 -2.00
N SER A 18 22.47 -8.87 -2.80
CA SER A 18 23.82 -8.38 -3.10
C SER A 18 23.78 -7.06 -3.87
N ARG A 19 24.90 -6.32 -3.83
CA ARG A 19 25.03 -5.04 -4.53
C ARG A 19 24.82 -5.19 -6.04
N GLU A 20 25.34 -6.23 -6.64
CA GLU A 20 25.21 -6.54 -8.07
C GLU A 20 23.74 -6.73 -8.46
N ARG A 21 22.99 -7.50 -7.66
CA ARG A 21 21.53 -7.70 -7.88
C ARG A 21 20.72 -6.41 -7.74
N LEU A 22 21.07 -5.57 -6.77
CA LEU A 22 20.43 -4.27 -6.60
C LEU A 22 20.72 -3.36 -7.79
N GLN A 23 21.96 -3.35 -8.30
CA GLN A 23 22.33 -2.57 -9.46
C GLN A 23 21.61 -3.03 -10.72
N GLN A 24 21.59 -4.33 -11.00
CA GLN A 24 20.83 -4.90 -12.12
C GLN A 24 19.31 -4.60 -12.02
N ALA A 25 18.75 -4.71 -10.82
CA ALA A 25 17.34 -4.39 -10.62
C ALA A 25 17.04 -2.91 -10.88
N ARG A 26 17.97 -2.01 -10.55
CA ARG A 26 17.83 -0.56 -10.75
C ARG A 26 17.68 -0.18 -12.22
N GLU A 27 18.29 -0.91 -13.13
CA GLU A 27 18.21 -0.68 -14.58
C GLU A 27 16.78 -0.83 -15.12
N THR A 28 15.91 -1.54 -14.40
CA THR A 28 14.51 -1.78 -14.78
C THR A 28 13.51 -1.19 -13.80
N VAL A 29 13.93 -0.19 -13.02
CA VAL A 29 13.09 0.50 -12.03
C VAL A 29 13.07 1.99 -12.33
N GLY A 30 11.91 2.49 -12.75
CA GLY A 30 11.68 3.90 -13.00
C GLY A 30 10.25 4.15 -13.46
N TYR A 31 9.63 5.22 -12.98
CA TYR A 31 8.31 5.63 -13.45
C TYR A 31 8.39 6.26 -14.86
N GLN A 32 9.56 6.73 -15.27
CA GLN A 32 9.83 7.32 -16.57
C GLN A 32 9.60 6.31 -17.71
N ASP A 33 9.78 5.02 -17.43
CA ASP A 33 9.57 3.94 -18.40
C ASP A 33 8.09 3.53 -18.53
N ILE A 34 7.18 4.26 -17.88
CA ILE A 34 5.74 3.99 -17.90
C ILE A 34 5.05 5.14 -18.62
N VAL A 35 4.45 4.85 -19.77
CA VAL A 35 3.64 5.81 -20.52
C VAL A 35 2.17 5.43 -20.38
N LEU A 36 1.39 6.39 -19.89
CA LEU A 36 -0.05 6.25 -19.80
C LEU A 36 -0.71 6.89 -21.02
N GLY A 37 -1.63 6.18 -21.66
CA GLY A 37 -2.37 6.68 -22.80
C GLY A 37 -3.32 7.81 -22.41
N ALA A 38 -3.18 8.98 -23.03
CA ALA A 38 -4.01 10.16 -22.72
C ALA A 38 -5.45 10.03 -23.22
N LYS A 39 -5.71 9.26 -24.27
CA LYS A 39 -7.03 9.13 -24.91
C LYS A 39 -7.68 7.76 -24.68
N GLN A 40 -6.91 6.77 -24.33
CA GLN A 40 -7.38 5.40 -24.06
C GLN A 40 -6.68 4.88 -22.82
N PRO A 41 -7.32 4.01 -22.01
CA PRO A 41 -6.71 3.45 -20.79
C PRO A 41 -5.66 2.39 -21.15
N THR A 42 -4.54 2.82 -21.71
CA THR A 42 -3.43 1.97 -22.10
C THR A 42 -2.19 2.30 -21.26
N ILE A 43 -1.37 1.29 -21.01
CA ILE A 43 -0.07 1.41 -20.36
C ILE A 43 0.96 0.81 -21.31
N GLN A 44 1.99 1.59 -21.62
CA GLN A 44 3.15 1.13 -22.38
C GLN A 44 4.38 1.16 -21.48
N LEU A 45 5.13 0.07 -21.46
CA LEU A 45 6.43 -0.03 -20.82
C LEU A 45 7.49 0.19 -21.88
N GLN A 46 8.30 1.22 -21.73
CA GLN A 46 9.26 1.64 -22.75
C GLN A 46 10.53 0.78 -22.79
N GLN A 47 10.84 0.11 -21.69
CA GLN A 47 12.04 -0.71 -21.56
C GLN A 47 11.70 -2.18 -21.33
N ALA A 48 12.42 -3.09 -22.01
CA ALA A 48 12.31 -4.52 -21.76
C ALA A 48 12.73 -4.87 -20.33
N GLY A 49 11.99 -5.79 -19.68
CA GLY A 49 12.28 -6.19 -18.29
C GLY A 49 11.62 -5.34 -17.21
N VAL A 50 11.09 -4.14 -17.53
CA VAL A 50 10.26 -3.36 -16.61
C VAL A 50 9.01 -4.16 -16.23
N ARG A 51 8.65 -4.13 -14.96
CA ARG A 51 7.47 -4.82 -14.43
C ARG A 51 6.73 -3.92 -13.45
N LEU A 52 5.43 -3.87 -13.59
CA LEU A 52 4.56 -3.21 -12.61
C LEU A 52 4.39 -4.09 -11.37
N ASP A 53 4.31 -3.44 -10.23
CA ASP A 53 3.89 -4.03 -8.96
C ASP A 53 2.78 -3.15 -8.41
N LEU A 54 1.57 -3.69 -8.33
CA LEU A 54 0.38 -2.97 -7.90
C LEU A 54 0.14 -3.06 -6.39
N GLY A 55 1.15 -3.50 -5.62
CA GLY A 55 1.03 -3.70 -4.18
C GLY A 55 0.75 -2.45 -3.35
N GLY A 56 1.00 -1.25 -3.91
CA GLY A 56 0.72 0.03 -3.27
C GLY A 56 -0.48 0.78 -3.88
N ILE A 57 -1.41 0.07 -4.55
CA ILE A 57 -2.65 0.65 -5.09
C ILE A 57 -3.77 -0.39 -5.20
N GLY A 58 -3.41 -1.67 -5.26
CA GLY A 58 -4.36 -2.73 -5.61
C GLY A 58 -5.39 -3.02 -4.54
N LYS A 59 -5.04 -2.85 -3.27
CA LYS A 59 -5.96 -3.08 -2.15
C LYS A 59 -7.02 -1.98 -2.09
N GLY A 60 -6.58 -0.71 -2.16
CA GLY A 60 -7.47 0.44 -2.20
C GLY A 60 -8.44 0.36 -3.39
N PHE A 61 -7.94 0.05 -4.59
CA PHE A 61 -8.76 -0.14 -5.77
C PHE A 61 -9.81 -1.24 -5.60
N ALA A 62 -9.45 -2.38 -5.04
CA ALA A 62 -10.39 -3.47 -4.80
C ALA A 62 -11.47 -3.10 -3.77
N ALA A 63 -11.09 -2.39 -2.70
CA ALA A 63 -12.02 -1.89 -1.70
C ALA A 63 -13.03 -0.89 -2.30
N ASP A 64 -12.56 0.05 -3.11
CA ASP A 64 -13.43 1.01 -3.81
C ASP A 64 -14.38 0.31 -4.78
N ALA A 65 -13.88 -0.64 -5.57
CA ALA A 65 -14.71 -1.40 -6.51
C ALA A 65 -15.81 -2.17 -5.78
N ALA A 66 -15.51 -2.79 -4.65
CA ALA A 66 -16.49 -3.48 -3.82
C ALA A 66 -17.53 -2.50 -3.24
N LEU A 67 -17.09 -1.35 -2.71
CA LEU A 67 -17.99 -0.32 -2.18
C LEU A 67 -18.93 0.24 -3.25
N VAL A 68 -18.43 0.43 -4.48
CA VAL A 68 -19.27 0.83 -5.62
C VAL A 68 -20.37 -0.19 -5.91
N GLN A 69 -20.05 -1.49 -5.86
CA GLN A 69 -21.08 -2.53 -6.06
C GLN A 69 -22.12 -2.53 -4.94
N LEU A 70 -21.70 -2.38 -3.68
CA LEU A 70 -22.61 -2.28 -2.54
C LEU A 70 -23.58 -1.09 -2.71
N ARG A 71 -23.07 0.06 -3.13
CA ARG A 71 -23.91 1.24 -3.43
C ARG A 71 -24.94 0.97 -4.53
N ARG A 72 -24.54 0.26 -5.61
CA ARG A 72 -25.47 -0.14 -6.71
C ARG A 72 -26.55 -1.10 -6.23
N MET A 73 -26.27 -1.90 -5.23
CA MET A 73 -27.23 -2.81 -4.59
C MET A 73 -28.12 -2.12 -3.54
N GLY A 74 -28.06 -0.81 -3.40
CA GLY A 74 -28.86 -0.04 -2.44
C GLY A 74 -28.28 -0.04 -1.02
N ILE A 75 -26.99 -0.39 -0.84
CA ILE A 75 -26.29 -0.41 0.44
C ILE A 75 -25.24 0.71 0.48
N PRO A 76 -25.64 1.99 0.67
CA PRO A 76 -24.71 3.11 0.67
C PRO A 76 -23.90 3.21 1.97
N SER A 77 -24.45 2.71 3.09
CA SER A 77 -23.80 2.72 4.40
C SER A 77 -23.05 1.39 4.60
N ALA A 78 -21.84 1.34 4.06
CA ALA A 78 -20.96 0.19 4.11
C ALA A 78 -19.51 0.63 4.32
N LEU A 79 -18.69 -0.27 4.87
CA LEU A 79 -17.25 -0.16 4.99
C LEU A 79 -16.64 -1.43 4.44
N VAL A 80 -15.66 -1.29 3.55
CA VAL A 80 -14.90 -2.40 2.98
C VAL A 80 -13.46 -2.31 3.47
N ASP A 81 -12.99 -3.37 4.11
CA ASP A 81 -11.61 -3.52 4.58
C ASP A 81 -10.86 -4.51 3.69
N ALA A 82 -9.85 -4.03 2.99
CA ALA A 82 -8.95 -4.82 2.16
C ALA A 82 -7.58 -5.01 2.84
N GLY A 83 -7.57 -5.47 4.08
CA GLY A 83 -6.36 -5.72 4.84
C GLY A 83 -5.69 -4.43 5.35
N GLY A 84 -6.51 -3.54 5.91
CA GLY A 84 -6.08 -2.27 6.51
C GLY A 84 -6.23 -1.06 5.60
N ASP A 85 -6.58 -1.25 4.33
CA ASP A 85 -6.99 -0.18 3.42
C ASP A 85 -8.51 -0.20 3.32
N LEU A 86 -9.12 0.89 3.75
CA LEU A 86 -10.57 0.97 3.94
C LEU A 86 -11.21 1.90 2.92
N ALA A 87 -12.23 1.40 2.21
CA ALA A 87 -13.18 2.22 1.49
C ALA A 87 -14.43 2.44 2.34
N ILE A 88 -14.74 3.68 2.65
CA ILE A 88 -15.75 4.07 3.62
C ILE A 88 -16.91 4.76 2.88
N GLY A 89 -18.10 4.16 2.97
CA GLY A 89 -19.33 4.71 2.44
C GLY A 89 -20.01 5.74 3.35
N ALA A 90 -21.30 5.91 3.17
CA ALA A 90 -22.10 6.78 4.02
C ALA A 90 -22.02 6.37 5.49
N ALA A 91 -22.21 7.32 6.38
CA ALA A 91 -22.29 7.05 7.82
C ALA A 91 -23.39 6.02 8.13
N PRO A 92 -23.22 5.16 9.15
CA PRO A 92 -24.29 4.31 9.63
C PRO A 92 -25.50 5.15 10.10
N PRO A 93 -26.73 4.63 9.98
CA PRO A 93 -27.92 5.35 10.43
C PRO A 93 -27.78 5.84 11.87
N GLY A 94 -28.09 7.13 12.09
CA GLY A 94 -27.99 7.77 13.41
C GLY A 94 -26.57 8.03 13.92
N LYS A 95 -25.54 7.80 13.09
CA LYS A 95 -24.12 8.06 13.44
C LYS A 95 -23.55 9.19 12.57
N LYS A 96 -22.52 9.88 13.09
CA LYS A 96 -21.80 10.94 12.36
C LYS A 96 -20.75 10.34 11.38
N GLY A 97 -20.43 9.06 11.52
CA GLY A 97 -19.43 8.36 10.70
C GLY A 97 -19.10 7.00 11.28
N TRP A 98 -18.24 6.28 10.58
CA TRP A 98 -17.62 5.04 11.03
C TRP A 98 -16.48 5.37 12.00
N ARG A 99 -16.40 4.65 13.11
CA ARG A 99 -15.32 4.80 14.09
C ARG A 99 -14.14 3.92 13.66
N ILE A 100 -13.08 4.55 13.21
CA ILE A 100 -11.87 3.89 12.68
C ILE A 100 -10.72 4.07 13.67
N GLY A 101 -10.08 2.98 14.05
CA GLY A 101 -8.86 3.00 14.85
C GLY A 101 -7.62 3.15 13.96
N VAL A 102 -6.75 4.11 14.28
CA VAL A 102 -5.46 4.27 13.59
C VAL A 102 -4.44 3.30 14.18
N ALA A 103 -3.85 2.46 13.34
CA ALA A 103 -2.90 1.43 13.75
C ALA A 103 -1.64 2.04 14.40
N PRO A 104 -1.22 1.51 15.56
CA PRO A 104 0.01 1.96 16.22
C PRO A 104 1.26 1.39 15.54
N LEU A 105 2.43 1.93 15.90
CA LEU A 105 3.72 1.37 15.47
C LEU A 105 4.00 -0.04 16.04
N LYS A 106 3.36 -0.40 17.15
CA LYS A 106 3.46 -1.74 17.74
C LYS A 106 2.29 -2.57 17.25
N ALA A 107 2.59 -3.73 16.66
CA ALA A 107 1.59 -4.63 16.08
C ALA A 107 0.44 -4.99 17.02
N ASP A 108 0.74 -5.21 18.30
CA ASP A 108 -0.21 -5.69 19.32
C ASP A 108 -0.71 -4.55 20.23
N GLY A 109 -0.44 -3.29 19.87
CA GLY A 109 -0.89 -2.13 20.64
C GLY A 109 -2.34 -1.76 20.33
N PRO A 110 -3.03 -1.08 21.26
CA PRO A 110 -4.31 -0.48 20.96
C PRO A 110 -4.15 0.63 19.91
N PRO A 111 -5.22 1.00 19.19
CA PRO A 111 -5.19 2.12 18.26
C PRO A 111 -4.63 3.38 18.93
N SER A 112 -3.76 4.11 18.23
CA SER A 112 -3.16 5.35 18.73
C SER A 112 -4.20 6.47 18.89
N GLN A 113 -5.22 6.46 18.04
CA GLN A 113 -6.37 7.37 18.09
C GLN A 113 -7.55 6.76 17.34
N PHE A 114 -8.73 7.37 17.51
CA PHE A 114 -9.93 7.02 16.75
C PHE A 114 -10.40 8.19 15.92
N LEU A 115 -10.79 7.92 14.69
CA LEU A 115 -11.35 8.87 13.75
C LEU A 115 -12.82 8.55 13.47
N GLN A 116 -13.65 9.55 13.20
CA GLN A 116 -15.00 9.37 12.65
C GLN A 116 -15.01 9.79 11.20
N LEU A 117 -15.18 8.82 10.29
CA LEU A 117 -15.03 9.01 8.85
C LEU A 117 -16.26 8.53 8.10
N SER A 118 -16.57 9.18 6.97
CA SER A 118 -17.58 8.77 6.01
C SER A 118 -17.24 9.29 4.62
N ASN A 119 -17.62 8.54 3.58
CA ASN A 119 -17.41 8.90 2.17
C ASN A 119 -15.95 9.26 1.84
N CYS A 120 -15.00 8.43 2.27
CA CYS A 120 -13.58 8.62 2.04
C CYS A 120 -12.85 7.28 2.03
N GLY A 121 -11.58 7.31 1.68
CA GLY A 121 -10.65 6.19 1.88
C GLY A 121 -9.65 6.48 2.98
N ILE A 122 -9.15 5.44 3.62
CA ILE A 122 -8.03 5.51 4.56
C ILE A 122 -7.14 4.30 4.39
N ALA A 123 -5.85 4.52 4.32
CA ALA A 123 -4.83 3.46 4.25
C ALA A 123 -3.71 3.75 5.24
N THR A 124 -3.09 2.69 5.75
CA THR A 124 -1.94 2.81 6.65
C THR A 124 -0.77 1.99 6.14
N SER A 125 0.30 2.67 5.77
CA SER A 125 1.58 2.07 5.40
C SER A 125 2.54 2.10 6.59
N GLY A 126 3.05 0.94 6.97
CA GLY A 126 3.97 0.84 8.10
C GLY A 126 4.69 -0.49 8.18
N ASP A 127 5.71 -0.56 9.04
CA ASP A 127 6.57 -1.73 9.20
C ASP A 127 6.18 -2.62 10.39
N ALA A 128 5.00 -2.41 10.98
CA ALA A 128 4.57 -3.18 12.15
C ALA A 128 4.53 -4.70 11.87
N TRP A 129 4.06 -5.09 10.67
CA TRP A 129 3.79 -6.47 10.30
C TRP A 129 4.73 -7.02 9.22
N GLN A 130 5.26 -6.17 8.35
CA GLN A 130 6.04 -6.60 7.20
C GLN A 130 7.46 -6.05 7.26
N PHE A 131 8.38 -6.89 7.71
CA PHE A 131 9.81 -6.58 7.82
C PHE A 131 10.65 -7.86 7.67
N VAL A 132 11.96 -7.68 7.61
CA VAL A 132 12.95 -8.73 7.76
C VAL A 132 14.04 -8.26 8.74
N GLU A 133 14.54 -9.16 9.54
CA GLU A 133 15.70 -8.92 10.39
C GLU A 133 16.90 -9.68 9.82
N VAL A 134 17.98 -8.94 9.59
CA VAL A 134 19.24 -9.47 9.09
C VAL A 134 20.35 -8.90 9.96
N GLU A 135 21.17 -9.76 10.57
CA GLU A 135 22.29 -9.38 11.45
C GLU A 135 21.87 -8.39 12.55
N GLY A 136 20.72 -8.64 13.18
CA GLY A 136 20.19 -7.79 14.26
C GLY A 136 19.61 -6.46 13.80
N ARG A 137 19.59 -6.17 12.49
CA ARG A 137 19.01 -4.95 11.93
C ARG A 137 17.68 -5.24 11.24
N ARG A 138 16.68 -4.43 11.55
CA ARG A 138 15.35 -4.52 10.98
C ARG A 138 15.24 -3.68 9.69
N TYR A 139 14.65 -4.27 8.66
CA TYR A 139 14.39 -3.64 7.37
C TYR A 139 12.90 -3.75 7.05
N SER A 140 12.25 -2.62 6.82
CA SER A 140 10.85 -2.54 6.43
C SER A 140 10.61 -3.14 5.03
N HIS A 141 9.37 -3.51 4.74
CA HIS A 141 8.94 -3.82 3.37
C HIS A 141 8.80 -2.55 2.50
N ILE A 142 8.79 -1.37 3.12
CA ILE A 142 8.81 -0.10 2.41
C ILE A 142 10.25 0.16 1.99
N LEU A 143 10.47 0.19 0.67
CA LEU A 143 11.81 0.29 0.10
C LEU A 143 12.16 1.75 -0.22
N ASP A 144 13.41 2.15 0.06
CA ASP A 144 13.96 3.37 -0.50
C ASP A 144 14.20 3.14 -2.00
N PRO A 145 13.53 3.88 -2.89
CA PRO A 145 13.68 3.67 -4.34
C PRO A 145 15.08 3.97 -4.86
N ARG A 146 15.89 4.75 -4.12
CA ARG A 146 17.27 5.08 -4.46
C ARG A 146 18.23 3.94 -4.19
N THR A 147 17.97 3.15 -3.17
CA THR A 147 18.86 2.05 -2.74
C THR A 147 18.29 0.67 -3.07
N GLY A 148 16.96 0.54 -3.17
CA GLY A 148 16.26 -0.74 -3.29
C GLY A 148 16.22 -1.54 -1.98
N ILE A 149 16.67 -0.94 -0.87
CA ILE A 149 16.73 -1.55 0.46
C ILE A 149 15.55 -1.05 1.31
N GLY A 150 15.05 -1.91 2.18
CA GLY A 150 14.00 -1.57 3.14
C GLY A 150 14.44 -0.47 4.12
N LEU A 151 13.53 0.43 4.45
CA LEU A 151 13.78 1.47 5.46
C LEU A 151 14.09 0.81 6.81
N THR A 152 15.04 1.39 7.53
CA THR A 152 15.45 0.91 8.86
C THR A 152 14.85 1.72 10.00
N THR A 153 14.33 2.92 9.69
CA THR A 153 13.59 3.73 10.64
C THR A 153 12.15 3.22 10.70
N ARG A 154 11.65 2.98 11.90
CA ARG A 154 10.27 2.58 12.11
C ARG A 154 9.33 3.72 11.80
N SER A 155 8.31 3.44 11.01
CA SER A 155 7.31 4.43 10.64
C SER A 155 5.94 3.77 10.46
N SER A 156 4.90 4.56 10.71
CA SER A 156 3.52 4.26 10.35
C SER A 156 2.91 5.56 9.82
N VAL A 157 2.45 5.53 8.58
CA VAL A 157 1.85 6.68 7.91
C VAL A 157 0.42 6.32 7.54
N THR A 158 -0.53 7.07 8.05
CA THR A 158 -1.94 6.92 7.71
C THR A 158 -2.36 8.08 6.82
N VAL A 159 -2.93 7.75 5.67
CA VAL A 159 -3.42 8.72 4.68
C VAL A 159 -4.94 8.61 4.62
N ILE A 160 -5.62 9.76 4.60
CA ILE A 160 -7.05 9.88 4.33
C ILE A 160 -7.20 10.63 3.01
N ALA A 161 -7.95 10.07 2.08
CA ALA A 161 -8.16 10.64 0.75
C ALA A 161 -9.63 10.52 0.33
N ALA A 162 -9.95 11.03 -0.87
CA ALA A 162 -11.31 10.97 -1.41
C ALA A 162 -11.82 9.52 -1.59
N ASP A 163 -10.92 8.60 -1.85
CA ASP A 163 -11.20 7.16 -2.00
C ASP A 163 -10.01 6.33 -1.50
N ALA A 164 -10.19 5.01 -1.40
CA ALA A 164 -9.17 4.11 -0.88
C ALA A 164 -8.02 3.91 -1.86
N THR A 165 -8.27 4.02 -3.17
CA THR A 165 -7.24 3.95 -4.22
C THR A 165 -6.23 5.09 -4.07
N ALA A 166 -6.72 6.29 -3.80
CA ALA A 166 -5.87 7.47 -3.61
C ALA A 166 -5.18 7.47 -2.24
N ALA A 167 -5.71 6.76 -1.25
CA ALA A 167 -5.11 6.62 0.07
C ALA A 167 -4.00 5.56 0.10
N ASP A 168 -4.14 4.43 -0.65
CA ASP A 168 -3.18 3.31 -0.75
C ASP A 168 -1.95 3.71 -1.56
#